data_b9debc1176418f351e135feaf48a898b
#
_entry.id   b9debc1176418f351e135feaf48a898b
#
_cell.length_a   1.000
_cell.length_b   1.000
_cell.length_c   1.000
_cell.angle_alpha   90.00
_cell.angle_beta   90.00
_cell.angle_gamma   90.00
#
_symmetry.space_group_name_H-M   'P 1'
#
loop_
_entity.id
_entity.type
_entity.pdbx_description
1 polymer ?
#
loop_
_entity_poly.entity_id
_entity_poly.type
_entity_poly.pdbx_seq_one_letter_code
_entity_poly.pdbx_strand_id
1 'polypeptide(L)'
;MKVATEQEWQAARKELLAAEQELAAQEQRVTKQRRELPWVPVEKHYAFATDDGPKSLPELFDGRSQLLIYHLMFGEDWKMACPGCTSVGDGLGGMITHVNDRDVTLIAMSAGAAGEADGN
;
A
#
# COMPACT_ATOMS: atom_id res chain seq x y z
N MET A 1 1.17 -20.23 -29.58
CA MET A 1 2.33 -20.59 -28.72
C MET A 1 3.36 -21.23 -29.63
N LYS A 2 4.62 -20.76 -29.67
CA LYS A 2 5.70 -21.33 -30.49
C LYS A 2 6.37 -22.46 -29.71
N VAL A 3 6.49 -23.63 -30.31
CA VAL A 3 7.27 -24.74 -29.74
C VAL A 3 8.69 -24.64 -30.32
N ALA A 4 9.70 -24.79 -29.49
CA ALA A 4 11.11 -24.64 -29.83
C ALA A 4 11.89 -25.89 -29.35
N THR A 5 13.09 -26.08 -29.87
CA THR A 5 14.04 -27.06 -29.37
C THR A 5 14.62 -26.62 -28.03
N GLU A 6 15.16 -27.55 -27.27
CA GLU A 6 15.86 -27.28 -25.98
C GLU A 6 16.98 -26.23 -26.14
N GLN A 7 17.76 -26.32 -27.22
CA GLN A 7 18.85 -25.38 -27.50
C GLN A 7 18.33 -23.97 -27.80
N GLU A 8 17.27 -23.82 -28.59
CA GLU A 8 16.65 -22.55 -28.90
C GLU A 8 16.03 -21.92 -27.63
N TRP A 9 15.40 -22.75 -26.77
CA TRP A 9 14.85 -22.29 -25.50
C TRP A 9 15.93 -21.79 -24.56
N GLN A 10 17.05 -22.53 -24.40
CA GLN A 10 18.16 -22.12 -23.56
C GLN A 10 18.82 -20.83 -24.03
N ALA A 11 18.99 -20.65 -25.35
CA ALA A 11 19.51 -19.39 -25.91
C ALA A 11 18.59 -18.21 -25.59
N ALA A 12 17.29 -18.34 -25.87
CA ALA A 12 16.30 -17.32 -25.59
C ALA A 12 16.19 -17.03 -24.07
N ARG A 13 16.25 -18.08 -23.22
CA ARG A 13 16.21 -17.92 -21.76
C ARG A 13 17.43 -17.18 -21.22
N LYS A 14 18.61 -17.38 -21.81
CA LYS A 14 19.83 -16.66 -21.44
C LYS A 14 19.73 -15.17 -21.77
N GLU A 15 19.19 -14.83 -22.94
CA GLU A 15 18.96 -13.43 -23.33
C GLU A 15 17.95 -12.77 -22.40
N LEU A 16 16.84 -13.45 -22.10
CA LEU A 16 15.84 -12.96 -21.15
C LEU A 16 16.43 -12.75 -19.75
N LEU A 17 17.24 -13.69 -19.27
CA LEU A 17 17.90 -13.58 -17.96
C LEU A 17 18.79 -12.33 -17.88
N ALA A 18 19.52 -12.02 -18.93
CA ALA A 18 20.35 -10.81 -18.98
C ALA A 18 19.50 -9.55 -18.87
N ALA A 19 18.37 -9.47 -19.57
CA ALA A 19 17.42 -8.37 -19.49
C ALA A 19 16.76 -8.27 -18.10
N GLU A 20 16.38 -9.38 -17.48
CA GLU A 20 15.85 -9.43 -16.11
C GLU A 20 16.88 -8.91 -15.08
N GLN A 21 18.15 -9.25 -15.24
CA GLN A 21 19.22 -8.77 -14.38
C GLN A 21 19.46 -7.26 -14.53
N GLU A 22 19.40 -6.74 -15.76
CA GLU A 22 19.50 -5.31 -16.02
C GLU A 22 18.34 -4.54 -15.39
N LEU A 23 17.11 -5.05 -15.53
CA LEU A 23 15.92 -4.48 -14.90
C LEU A 23 16.07 -4.45 -13.37
N ALA A 24 16.49 -5.55 -12.76
CA ALA A 24 16.70 -5.62 -11.32
C ALA A 24 17.75 -4.60 -10.84
N ALA A 25 18.84 -4.45 -11.58
CA ALA A 25 19.86 -3.42 -11.28
C ALA A 25 19.30 -2.00 -11.39
N GLN A 26 18.43 -1.73 -12.37
CA GLN A 26 17.75 -0.44 -12.50
C GLN A 26 16.78 -0.18 -11.34
N GLU A 27 16.00 -1.16 -10.95
CA GLU A 27 15.10 -1.07 -9.79
C GLU A 27 15.85 -0.76 -8.50
N GLN A 28 17.00 -1.38 -8.28
CA GLN A 28 17.87 -1.09 -7.14
C GLN A 28 18.38 0.36 -7.16
N ARG A 29 18.80 0.86 -8.33
CA ARG A 29 19.21 2.27 -8.48
C ARG A 29 18.08 3.23 -8.14
N VAL A 30 16.88 3.00 -8.67
CA VAL A 30 15.70 3.84 -8.40
C VAL A 30 15.31 3.77 -6.93
N THR A 31 15.35 2.58 -6.33
CA THR A 31 15.09 2.40 -4.89
C THR A 31 16.07 3.19 -4.02
N LYS A 32 17.36 3.17 -4.39
CA LYS A 32 18.37 3.99 -3.70
C LYS A 32 18.06 5.48 -3.82
N GLN A 33 17.76 5.97 -5.03
CA GLN A 33 17.41 7.37 -5.25
C GLN A 33 16.18 7.80 -4.44
N ARG A 34 15.14 6.95 -4.34
CA ARG A 34 13.96 7.23 -3.49
C ARG A 34 14.31 7.38 -2.02
N ARG A 35 15.23 6.55 -1.50
CA ARG A 35 15.68 6.64 -0.11
C ARG A 35 16.53 7.88 0.18
N GLU A 36 17.16 8.43 -0.83
CA GLU A 36 17.99 9.63 -0.76
C GLU A 36 17.19 10.93 -0.97
N LEU A 37 15.89 10.83 -1.29
CA LEU A 37 15.04 12.02 -1.43
C LEU A 37 14.95 12.77 -0.09
N PRO A 38 15.08 14.11 -0.12
CA PRO A 38 14.90 14.92 1.09
C PRO A 38 13.44 14.87 1.56
N TRP A 39 13.26 14.97 2.84
CA TRP A 39 11.94 15.03 3.46
C TRP A 39 11.45 16.48 3.51
N VAL A 40 10.14 16.65 3.38
CA VAL A 40 9.48 17.95 3.51
C VAL A 40 8.55 17.91 4.73
N PRO A 41 8.65 18.88 5.66
CA PRO A 41 7.73 18.95 6.78
C PRO A 41 6.30 19.20 6.29
N VAL A 42 5.33 18.53 6.91
CA VAL A 42 3.91 18.75 6.68
C VAL A 42 3.42 19.75 7.74
N GLU A 43 3.32 21.02 7.34
CA GLU A 43 2.89 22.11 8.22
C GLU A 43 1.37 22.28 8.28
N LYS A 44 0.66 21.77 7.25
CA LYS A 44 -0.79 21.85 7.19
C LYS A 44 -1.44 20.94 8.23
N HIS A 45 -2.36 21.51 9.00
CA HIS A 45 -3.17 20.74 9.94
C HIS A 45 -4.29 20.00 9.18
N TYR A 46 -4.26 18.69 9.30
CA TYR A 46 -5.30 17.80 8.78
C TYR A 46 -6.09 17.22 9.95
N ALA A 47 -7.41 17.14 9.78
CA ALA A 47 -8.29 16.43 10.70
C ALA A 47 -9.04 15.35 9.91
N PHE A 48 -9.11 14.17 10.50
CA PHE A 48 -9.75 12.99 9.92
C PHE A 48 -10.85 12.51 10.86
N ALA A 49 -12.02 12.20 10.34
CA ALA A 49 -13.06 11.53 11.09
C ALA A 49 -12.65 10.07 11.32
N THR A 50 -12.75 9.59 12.55
CA THR A 50 -12.51 8.19 12.93
C THR A 50 -13.59 7.70 13.84
N ASP A 51 -13.67 6.39 14.08
CA ASP A 51 -14.64 5.78 14.99
C ASP A 51 -14.50 6.28 16.44
N ASP A 52 -13.28 6.71 16.82
CA ASP A 52 -12.99 7.29 18.13
C ASP A 52 -13.16 8.82 18.18
N GLY A 53 -13.70 9.43 17.12
CA GLY A 53 -13.80 10.88 16.96
C GLY A 53 -12.72 11.46 16.05
N PRO A 54 -12.64 12.78 15.88
CA PRO A 54 -11.68 13.41 14.99
C PRO A 54 -10.25 13.25 15.49
N LYS A 55 -9.34 12.84 14.60
CA LYS A 55 -7.90 12.74 14.84
C LYS A 55 -7.10 13.60 13.86
N SER A 56 -6.02 14.19 14.33
CA SER A 56 -5.03 14.87 13.50
C SER A 56 -4.13 13.86 12.79
N LEU A 57 -3.41 14.29 11.74
CA LEU A 57 -2.46 13.42 11.04
C LEU A 57 -1.42 12.76 11.98
N PRO A 58 -0.77 13.48 12.93
CA PRO A 58 0.13 12.84 13.88
C PRO A 58 -0.53 11.77 14.76
N GLU A 59 -1.79 11.97 15.17
CA GLU A 59 -2.51 11.00 16.01
C GLU A 59 -2.82 9.70 15.28
N LEU A 60 -2.93 9.73 13.93
CA LEU A 60 -3.11 8.52 13.14
C LEU A 60 -1.90 7.58 13.17
N PHE A 61 -0.72 8.07 13.49
CA PHE A 61 0.48 7.25 13.64
C PHE A 61 0.45 6.35 14.89
N ASP A 62 -0.41 6.66 15.87
CA ASP A 62 -0.60 5.86 17.08
C ASP A 62 0.73 5.56 17.81
N GLY A 63 1.59 6.58 17.90
CA GLY A 63 2.90 6.51 18.55
C GLY A 63 4.01 5.83 17.76
N ARG A 64 3.74 5.42 16.50
CA ARG A 64 4.72 4.79 15.61
C ARG A 64 5.33 5.79 14.64
N SER A 65 6.49 5.46 14.08
CA SER A 65 7.21 6.36 13.17
C SER A 65 6.72 6.30 11.71
N GLN A 66 5.94 5.27 11.36
CA GLN A 66 5.46 5.03 10.00
C GLN A 66 3.96 4.83 9.97
N LEU A 67 3.33 5.37 8.92
CA LEU A 67 1.91 5.22 8.65
C LEU A 67 1.71 4.62 7.25
N LEU A 68 1.08 3.46 7.19
CA LEU A 68 0.65 2.81 5.96
C LEU A 68 -0.85 3.01 5.80
N ILE A 69 -1.24 3.67 4.71
CA ILE A 69 -2.63 4.01 4.44
C ILE A 69 -3.14 3.16 3.29
N TYR A 70 -4.21 2.40 3.52
CA TYR A 70 -4.98 1.77 2.47
C TYR A 70 -6.18 2.65 2.12
N HIS A 71 -6.14 3.28 0.97
CA HIS A 71 -7.22 4.15 0.50
C HIS A 71 -8.28 3.33 -0.24
N LEU A 72 -9.45 3.16 0.39
CA LEU A 72 -10.60 2.46 -0.18
C LEU A 72 -11.36 3.37 -1.14
N MET A 73 -11.76 2.83 -2.28
CA MET A 73 -12.75 3.48 -3.13
C MET A 73 -14.14 3.34 -2.52
N PHE A 74 -14.54 4.38 -1.80
CA PHE A 74 -15.87 4.51 -1.20
C PHE A 74 -16.24 6.00 -1.21
N GLY A 75 -17.18 6.36 -2.08
CA GLY A 75 -17.66 7.73 -2.21
C GLY A 75 -18.81 8.02 -1.25
N GLU A 76 -19.10 9.29 -1.00
CA GLU A 76 -20.16 9.75 -0.08
C GLU A 76 -21.55 9.19 -0.42
N ASP A 77 -21.86 9.03 -1.73
CA ASP A 77 -23.14 8.53 -2.21
C ASP A 77 -23.18 7.01 -2.43
N TRP A 78 -22.11 6.31 -2.11
CA TRP A 78 -22.03 4.87 -2.33
C TRP A 78 -22.69 4.11 -1.18
N LYS A 79 -23.55 3.16 -1.54
CA LYS A 79 -24.19 2.27 -0.55
C LYS A 79 -23.28 1.12 -0.11
N MET A 80 -22.19 0.87 -0.84
CA MET A 80 -21.30 -0.25 -0.62
C MET A 80 -19.92 0.09 -1.17
N ALA A 81 -18.87 -0.29 -0.43
CA ALA A 81 -17.50 -0.13 -0.89
C ALA A 81 -17.23 -1.00 -2.13
N CYS A 82 -16.20 -0.64 -2.90
CA CYS A 82 -15.75 -1.45 -4.04
C CYS A 82 -15.43 -2.89 -3.56
N PRO A 83 -16.03 -3.94 -4.17
CA PRO A 83 -15.82 -5.31 -3.72
C PRO A 83 -14.35 -5.76 -3.72
N GLY A 84 -13.55 -5.30 -4.70
CA GLY A 84 -12.11 -5.55 -4.74
C GLY A 84 -11.37 -4.90 -3.58
N CYS A 85 -11.72 -3.65 -3.25
CA CYS A 85 -11.13 -2.95 -2.10
C CYS A 85 -11.50 -3.62 -0.78
N THR A 86 -12.75 -4.07 -0.63
CA THR A 86 -13.21 -4.79 0.55
C THR A 86 -12.42 -6.09 0.73
N SER A 87 -12.28 -6.88 -0.34
CA SER A 87 -11.50 -8.13 -0.29
C SER A 87 -10.04 -7.92 0.12
N VAL A 88 -9.39 -6.83 -0.34
CA VAL A 88 -8.05 -6.47 0.10
C VAL A 88 -8.05 -6.03 1.56
N GLY A 89 -9.03 -5.19 1.96
CA GLY A 89 -9.19 -4.72 3.33
C GLY A 89 -9.33 -5.87 4.34
N ASP A 90 -10.16 -6.85 4.03
CA ASP A 90 -10.35 -8.06 4.84
C ASP A 90 -9.03 -8.84 5.02
N GLY A 91 -8.22 -8.93 3.96
CA GLY A 91 -6.89 -9.55 4.01
C GLY A 91 -5.89 -8.77 4.87
N LEU A 92 -5.98 -7.43 4.88
CA LEU A 92 -5.08 -6.58 5.66
C LEU A 92 -5.31 -6.68 7.17
N GLY A 93 -6.53 -6.95 7.62
CA GLY A 93 -6.86 -7.07 9.05
C GLY A 93 -5.95 -8.06 9.79
N GLY A 94 -5.64 -9.20 9.19
CA GLY A 94 -4.74 -10.19 9.77
C GLY A 94 -3.26 -9.76 9.84
N MET A 95 -2.88 -8.70 9.15
CA MET A 95 -1.50 -8.21 9.11
C MET A 95 -1.20 -7.12 10.15
N ILE A 96 -2.24 -6.52 10.75
CA ILE A 96 -2.10 -5.33 11.62
C ILE A 96 -1.07 -5.56 12.74
N THR A 97 -1.19 -6.65 13.48
CA THR A 97 -0.24 -6.97 14.57
C THR A 97 1.19 -7.05 14.07
N HIS A 98 1.41 -7.70 12.93
CA HIS A 98 2.76 -7.89 12.38
C HIS A 98 3.40 -6.61 11.86
N VAL A 99 2.60 -5.69 11.29
CA VAL A 99 3.13 -4.39 10.86
C VAL A 99 3.34 -3.45 12.05
N ASN A 100 2.47 -3.51 13.06
CA ASN A 100 2.62 -2.75 14.29
C ASN A 100 3.93 -3.10 15.02
N ASP A 101 4.29 -4.38 15.07
CA ASP A 101 5.57 -4.86 15.64
C ASP A 101 6.81 -4.34 14.89
N ARG A 102 6.61 -3.80 13.69
CA ARG A 102 7.65 -3.18 12.84
C ARG A 102 7.59 -1.66 12.81
N ASP A 103 7.01 -1.06 13.82
CA ASP A 103 6.88 0.39 13.96
C ASP A 103 6.08 1.04 12.82
N VAL A 104 5.05 0.33 12.31
CA VAL A 104 4.15 0.81 11.25
C VAL A 104 2.71 0.74 11.74
N THR A 105 1.97 1.84 11.67
CA THR A 105 0.52 1.84 11.84
C THR A 105 -0.14 1.63 10.49
N LEU A 106 -1.02 0.64 10.39
CA LEU A 106 -1.84 0.40 9.20
C LEU A 106 -3.27 0.90 9.46
N ILE A 107 -3.73 1.77 8.59
CA ILE A 107 -5.12 2.26 8.59
C ILE A 107 -5.76 2.11 7.22
N ALA A 108 -7.09 1.97 7.20
CA ALA A 108 -7.89 2.14 6.01
C ALA A 108 -8.59 3.52 6.07
N MET A 109 -8.70 4.19 4.94
CA MET A 109 -9.42 5.44 4.82
C MET A 109 -10.19 5.53 3.50
N SER A 110 -11.23 6.33 3.46
CA SER A 110 -12.02 6.61 2.27
C SER A 110 -12.49 8.06 2.25
N ALA A 111 -13.03 8.53 1.13
CA ALA A 111 -13.69 9.82 1.02
C ALA A 111 -15.15 9.79 1.52
N GLY A 112 -15.74 8.61 1.68
CA GLY A 112 -17.09 8.44 2.24
C GLY A 112 -17.13 8.83 3.72
N ALA A 113 -18.33 9.19 4.21
CA ALA A 113 -18.54 9.41 5.63
C ALA A 113 -18.09 8.19 6.44
N ALA A 114 -17.48 8.43 7.60
CA ALA A 114 -17.29 7.37 8.58
C ALA A 114 -18.67 6.80 8.90
N GLY A 115 -18.98 5.64 8.29
CA GLY A 115 -20.28 5.00 8.50
C GLY A 115 -20.36 4.54 9.95
N GLU A 116 -21.49 4.75 10.59
CA GLU A 116 -21.88 3.95 11.73
C GLU A 116 -21.73 2.48 11.29
N ALA A 117 -20.80 1.77 11.90
CA ALA A 117 -20.71 0.34 11.76
C ALA A 117 -22.00 -0.21 12.39
N ASP A 118 -23.03 -0.42 11.58
CA ASP A 118 -24.22 -1.13 12.02
C ASP A 118 -23.75 -2.53 12.41
N GLY A 119 -23.58 -2.69 13.72
CA GLY A 119 -23.38 -3.99 14.34
C GLY A 119 -24.61 -4.85 14.10
N ASN A 120 -24.47 -5.86 13.24
CA ASN A 120 -25.38 -7.00 13.21
C ASN A 120 -24.56 -8.28 13.09
#